data_e0fa2dbb9ad44f4e5fb5aa8982a47bd6
#
_entry.id   e0fa2dbb9ad44f4e5fb5aa8982a47bd6
#
_cell.length_a   1.000
_cell.length_b   1.000
_cell.length_c   1.000
_cell.angle_alpha   90.00
_cell.angle_beta   90.00
_cell.angle_gamma   90.00
#
_symmetry.space_group_name_H-M   'P 1'
#
loop_
_entity.id
_entity.type
_entity.pdbx_description
1 polymer ?
#
loop_
_entity_poly.entity_id
_entity_poly.type
_entity_poly.pdbx_seq_one_letter_code
_entity_poly.pdbx_strand_id
1 'polypeptide(L)'
;MKKINSVLVANRGEIAIRVFRACNELGIRTVAIYSKEDSLSLHRFRADESYLVGKGKKPVDAYLDIEDIVRIAHEHDVDAIHPGYGFLSENAELAKRCEEEGIIFIGPKVEHLIMFGDKINARIQAKKAGIQFIPGSDGPVMNYAEVERFAKEVGLPIMLKAVNGGGGRGMRMVDKMADLKDAYERAKSEAKLAFGSDEIYLEKCIINPKHIEVQIMGDE
;
A
#
# COMPACT_ATOMS: atom_id res chain seq x y z
N MET A 1 -4.69 -24.25 -13.94
CA MET A 1 -5.21 -23.31 -12.90
C MET A 1 -6.35 -23.90 -12.08
N LYS A 2 -6.40 -23.68 -10.75
CA LYS A 2 -7.58 -24.02 -9.92
C LYS A 2 -8.73 -23.08 -10.34
N LYS A 3 -9.90 -23.65 -10.64
CA LYS A 3 -11.09 -22.86 -10.97
C LYS A 3 -11.55 -22.08 -9.73
N ILE A 4 -11.79 -20.78 -9.85
CA ILE A 4 -12.35 -19.94 -8.79
C ILE A 4 -13.87 -20.03 -8.86
N ASN A 5 -14.51 -20.61 -7.85
CA ASN A 5 -15.98 -20.68 -7.73
C ASN A 5 -16.50 -19.81 -6.56
N SER A 6 -15.59 -19.34 -5.69
CA SER A 6 -15.93 -18.50 -4.54
C SER A 6 -14.83 -17.47 -4.25
N VAL A 7 -15.24 -16.24 -3.90
CA VAL A 7 -14.34 -15.13 -3.57
C VAL A 7 -14.78 -14.48 -2.26
N LEU A 8 -13.86 -14.41 -1.29
CA LEU A 8 -13.98 -13.54 -0.13
C LEU A 8 -13.37 -12.18 -0.46
N VAL A 9 -14.09 -11.09 -0.18
CA VAL A 9 -13.55 -9.74 -0.34
C VAL A 9 -13.05 -9.22 1.01
N ALA A 10 -11.73 -9.15 1.16
CA ALA A 10 -11.07 -8.64 2.37
C ALA A 10 -11.04 -7.09 2.38
N ASN A 11 -12.22 -6.50 2.24
CA ASN A 11 -12.42 -5.05 2.18
C ASN A 11 -13.88 -4.69 2.55
N ARG A 12 -14.22 -3.39 2.44
CA ARG A 12 -15.53 -2.86 2.80
C ARG A 12 -16.01 -1.81 1.79
N GLY A 13 -17.22 -1.33 2.02
CA GLY A 13 -17.77 -0.17 1.31
C GLY A 13 -17.96 -0.42 -0.19
N GLU A 14 -17.65 0.58 -0.99
CA GLU A 14 -17.95 0.57 -2.42
C GLU A 14 -17.09 -0.44 -3.20
N ILE A 15 -15.81 -0.59 -2.83
CA ILE A 15 -14.92 -1.52 -3.54
C ILE A 15 -15.37 -2.97 -3.34
N ALA A 16 -15.80 -3.35 -2.14
CA ALA A 16 -16.35 -4.68 -1.91
C ALA A 16 -17.59 -4.93 -2.78
N ILE A 17 -18.49 -3.95 -2.89
CA ILE A 17 -19.69 -4.06 -3.75
C ILE A 17 -19.31 -4.21 -5.23
N ARG A 18 -18.28 -3.49 -5.69
CA ARG A 18 -17.81 -3.59 -7.08
C ARG A 18 -17.26 -4.97 -7.40
N VAL A 19 -16.47 -5.54 -6.48
CA VAL A 19 -15.93 -6.90 -6.63
C VAL A 19 -17.06 -7.93 -6.62
N PHE A 20 -18.03 -7.83 -5.69
CA PHE A 20 -19.20 -8.73 -5.67
C PHE A 20 -19.99 -8.68 -6.96
N ARG A 21 -20.18 -7.49 -7.52
CA ARG A 21 -20.87 -7.34 -8.81
C ARG A 21 -20.16 -8.09 -9.93
N ALA A 22 -18.83 -7.94 -10.04
CA ALA A 22 -18.05 -8.66 -11.05
C ALA A 22 -18.10 -10.18 -10.83
N CYS A 23 -18.02 -10.64 -9.58
CA CYS A 23 -18.16 -12.07 -9.25
C CYS A 23 -19.53 -12.61 -9.65
N ASN A 24 -20.60 -11.87 -9.35
CA ASN A 24 -21.97 -12.27 -9.71
C ASN A 24 -22.17 -12.36 -11.22
N GLU A 25 -21.60 -11.43 -12.00
CA GLU A 25 -21.62 -11.47 -13.47
C GLU A 25 -20.89 -12.71 -14.02
N LEU A 26 -19.92 -13.24 -13.29
CA LEU A 26 -19.17 -14.46 -13.61
C LEU A 26 -19.75 -15.74 -12.99
N GLY A 27 -20.84 -15.64 -12.21
CA GLY A 27 -21.43 -16.79 -11.51
C GLY A 27 -20.58 -17.33 -10.37
N ILE A 28 -19.77 -16.48 -9.73
CA ILE A 28 -18.86 -16.80 -8.61
C ILE A 28 -19.53 -16.43 -7.30
N ARG A 29 -19.55 -17.36 -6.34
CA ARG A 29 -20.09 -17.16 -4.99
C ARG A 29 -19.28 -16.06 -4.26
N THR A 30 -19.98 -15.16 -3.57
CA THR A 30 -19.40 -13.99 -2.91
C THR A 30 -19.51 -14.07 -1.39
N VAL A 31 -18.39 -13.80 -0.71
CA VAL A 31 -18.30 -13.77 0.75
C VAL A 31 -17.81 -12.40 1.20
N ALA A 32 -18.62 -11.72 2.02
CA ALA A 32 -18.23 -10.46 2.65
C ALA A 32 -17.67 -10.70 4.04
N ILE A 33 -16.75 -9.85 4.47
CA ILE A 33 -16.41 -9.67 5.88
C ILE A 33 -16.85 -8.28 6.34
N TYR A 34 -17.18 -8.14 7.61
CA TYR A 34 -17.57 -6.84 8.18
C TYR A 34 -17.12 -6.71 9.64
N SER A 35 -16.67 -5.52 10.05
CA SER A 35 -16.46 -5.18 11.44
C SER A 35 -17.77 -4.99 12.17
N LYS A 36 -17.76 -4.98 13.51
CA LYS A 36 -18.96 -4.72 14.32
C LYS A 36 -19.66 -3.41 13.92
N GLU A 37 -18.89 -2.36 13.61
CA GLU A 37 -19.38 -1.04 13.23
C GLU A 37 -20.04 -1.05 11.86
N ASP A 38 -19.61 -1.95 10.97
CA ASP A 38 -20.14 -2.13 9.63
C ASP A 38 -21.32 -3.13 9.55
N SER A 39 -21.88 -3.53 10.68
CA SER A 39 -22.99 -4.50 10.75
C SER A 39 -24.22 -4.08 9.92
N LEU A 40 -24.41 -2.78 9.67
CA LEU A 40 -25.47 -2.24 8.82
C LEU A 40 -24.96 -1.68 7.49
N SER A 41 -23.68 -1.86 7.19
CA SER A 41 -23.06 -1.37 5.95
C SER A 41 -23.56 -2.14 4.72
N LEU A 42 -23.81 -1.43 3.63
CA LEU A 42 -24.45 -1.94 2.43
C LEU A 42 -23.70 -3.14 1.80
N HIS A 43 -22.36 -3.14 1.84
CA HIS A 43 -21.57 -4.20 1.24
C HIS A 43 -21.88 -5.59 1.83
N ARG A 44 -22.16 -5.66 3.13
CA ARG A 44 -22.56 -6.90 3.82
C ARG A 44 -23.80 -7.58 3.19
N PHE A 45 -24.75 -6.77 2.72
CA PHE A 45 -26.01 -7.25 2.15
C PHE A 45 -25.95 -7.47 0.62
N ARG A 46 -24.79 -7.24 0.01
CA ARG A 46 -24.55 -7.40 -1.43
C ARG A 46 -23.79 -8.65 -1.80
N ALA A 47 -23.26 -9.37 -0.81
CA ALA A 47 -22.66 -10.68 -0.99
C ALA A 47 -23.70 -11.79 -0.71
N ASP A 48 -23.44 -12.99 -1.19
CA ASP A 48 -24.24 -14.17 -0.89
C ASP A 48 -24.16 -14.54 0.58
N GLU A 49 -22.98 -14.36 1.19
CA GLU A 49 -22.70 -14.64 2.60
C GLU A 49 -21.91 -13.50 3.23
N SER A 50 -22.05 -13.32 4.57
CA SER A 50 -21.30 -12.28 5.29
C SER A 50 -20.92 -12.71 6.70
N TYR A 51 -19.67 -12.45 7.11
CA TYR A 51 -19.13 -12.89 8.40
C TYR A 51 -18.49 -11.74 9.18
N LEU A 52 -18.68 -11.76 10.50
CA LEU A 52 -18.05 -10.80 11.41
C LEU A 52 -16.56 -11.13 11.51
N VAL A 53 -15.70 -10.15 11.24
CA VAL A 53 -14.24 -10.24 11.34
C VAL A 53 -13.71 -9.38 12.49
N GLY A 54 -12.61 -9.80 13.11
CA GLY A 54 -11.90 -9.03 14.12
C GLY A 54 -12.73 -8.77 15.38
N LYS A 55 -13.44 -9.77 15.88
CA LYS A 55 -14.29 -9.64 17.07
C LYS A 55 -13.52 -9.02 18.24
N GLY A 56 -14.02 -7.90 18.76
CA GLY A 56 -13.40 -7.15 19.86
C GLY A 56 -12.27 -6.21 19.46
N LYS A 57 -11.88 -6.17 18.19
CA LYS A 57 -10.91 -5.21 17.66
C LYS A 57 -11.57 -3.88 17.28
N LYS A 58 -10.74 -2.83 17.11
CA LYS A 58 -11.19 -1.56 16.54
C LYS A 58 -11.57 -1.73 15.05
N PRO A 59 -12.39 -0.85 14.48
CA PRO A 59 -12.93 -1.01 13.13
C PRO A 59 -11.86 -1.27 12.05
N VAL A 60 -10.78 -0.51 12.03
CA VAL A 60 -9.68 -0.68 11.08
C VAL A 60 -8.89 -1.95 11.36
N ASP A 61 -8.57 -2.22 12.64
CA ASP A 61 -7.81 -3.39 13.07
C ASP A 61 -8.54 -4.70 12.76
N ALA A 62 -9.88 -4.67 12.69
CA ALA A 62 -10.69 -5.81 12.31
C ALA A 62 -10.43 -6.22 10.85
N TYR A 63 -10.33 -5.25 9.93
CA TYR A 63 -10.02 -5.50 8.51
C TYR A 63 -8.53 -5.78 8.25
N LEU A 64 -7.67 -5.62 9.26
CA LEU A 64 -6.26 -5.96 9.22
C LEU A 64 -5.93 -7.28 9.92
N ASP A 65 -6.95 -8.01 10.38
CA ASP A 65 -6.81 -9.29 11.08
C ASP A 65 -6.64 -10.45 10.09
N ILE A 66 -5.41 -10.65 9.65
CA ILE A 66 -5.05 -11.66 8.65
C ILE A 66 -5.52 -13.05 9.08
N GLU A 67 -5.25 -13.45 10.33
CA GLU A 67 -5.57 -14.78 10.80
C GLU A 67 -7.09 -15.03 10.85
N ASP A 68 -7.87 -14.03 11.26
CA ASP A 68 -9.32 -14.15 11.28
C ASP A 68 -9.93 -14.16 9.86
N ILE A 69 -9.37 -13.37 8.93
CA ILE A 69 -9.77 -13.38 7.50
C ILE A 69 -9.50 -14.74 6.86
N VAL A 70 -8.29 -15.28 7.06
CA VAL A 70 -7.90 -16.60 6.51
C VAL A 70 -8.72 -17.71 7.13
N ARG A 71 -8.96 -17.67 8.46
CA ARG A 71 -9.85 -18.61 9.17
C ARG A 71 -11.26 -18.61 8.55
N ILE A 72 -11.86 -17.42 8.35
CA ILE A 72 -13.19 -17.31 7.73
C ILE A 72 -13.18 -17.91 6.32
N ALA A 73 -12.15 -17.61 5.53
CA ALA A 73 -12.03 -18.17 4.18
C ALA A 73 -11.94 -19.71 4.19
N HIS A 74 -11.17 -20.27 5.10
CA HIS A 74 -11.01 -21.72 5.24
C HIS A 74 -12.29 -22.40 5.75
N GLU A 75 -12.92 -21.86 6.82
CA GLU A 75 -14.15 -22.43 7.41
C GLU A 75 -15.35 -22.44 6.45
N HIS A 76 -15.32 -21.58 5.42
CA HIS A 76 -16.40 -21.43 4.45
C HIS A 76 -16.00 -21.84 3.01
N ASP A 77 -14.97 -22.66 2.88
CA ASP A 77 -14.52 -23.22 1.59
C ASP A 77 -14.39 -22.17 0.49
N VAL A 78 -13.67 -21.07 0.79
CA VAL A 78 -13.42 -20.00 -0.16
C VAL A 78 -12.20 -20.33 -1.03
N ASP A 79 -12.34 -20.23 -2.35
CA ASP A 79 -11.24 -20.52 -3.29
C ASP A 79 -10.22 -19.38 -3.38
N ALA A 80 -10.68 -18.11 -3.25
CA ALA A 80 -9.83 -16.95 -3.45
C ALA A 80 -10.20 -15.78 -2.55
N ILE A 81 -9.20 -14.97 -2.18
CA ILE A 81 -9.37 -13.70 -1.45
C ILE A 81 -9.02 -12.54 -2.36
N HIS A 82 -9.95 -11.59 -2.51
CA HIS A 82 -9.72 -10.31 -3.18
C HIS A 82 -9.53 -9.21 -2.12
N PRO A 83 -8.35 -8.58 -2.01
CA PRO A 83 -8.08 -7.58 -0.97
C PRO A 83 -8.69 -6.20 -1.26
N GLY A 84 -9.19 -5.96 -2.48
CA GLY A 84 -9.58 -4.62 -2.93
C GLY A 84 -8.37 -3.69 -3.07
N TYR A 85 -8.51 -2.45 -2.63
CA TYR A 85 -7.42 -1.49 -2.49
C TYR A 85 -7.31 -1.00 -1.04
N GLY A 86 -6.13 -0.46 -0.64
CA GLY A 86 -5.84 -0.12 0.76
C GLY A 86 -5.81 -1.36 1.66
N PHE A 87 -6.01 -1.20 2.95
CA PHE A 87 -5.96 -2.29 3.94
C PHE A 87 -4.81 -3.28 3.68
N LEU A 88 -5.14 -4.50 3.28
CA LEU A 88 -4.19 -5.60 3.07
C LEU A 88 -3.82 -5.83 1.58
N SER A 89 -4.21 -4.93 0.66
CA SER A 89 -3.95 -5.12 -0.78
C SER A 89 -2.47 -5.20 -1.15
N GLU A 90 -1.62 -4.53 -0.38
CA GLU A 90 -0.15 -4.53 -0.56
C GLU A 90 0.56 -5.33 0.54
N ASN A 91 -0.18 -6.16 1.28
CA ASN A 91 0.35 -6.89 2.43
C ASN A 91 0.86 -8.28 2.01
N ALA A 92 2.18 -8.45 2.04
CA ALA A 92 2.83 -9.71 1.67
C ALA A 92 2.48 -10.87 2.64
N GLU A 93 2.18 -10.58 3.91
CA GLU A 93 1.82 -11.61 4.89
C GLU A 93 0.46 -12.24 4.58
N LEU A 94 -0.55 -11.44 4.20
CA LEU A 94 -1.84 -12.00 3.76
C LEU A 94 -1.66 -12.89 2.53
N ALA A 95 -0.90 -12.42 1.53
CA ALA A 95 -0.66 -13.21 0.32
C ALA A 95 0.04 -14.54 0.65
N LYS A 96 1.05 -14.51 1.53
CA LYS A 96 1.76 -15.70 2.01
C LYS A 96 0.83 -16.65 2.78
N ARG A 97 0.02 -16.14 3.70
CA ARG A 97 -0.96 -16.96 4.43
C ARG A 97 -1.99 -17.61 3.50
N CYS A 98 -2.41 -16.90 2.46
CA CYS A 98 -3.27 -17.50 1.42
C CYS A 98 -2.57 -18.68 0.72
N GLU A 99 -1.29 -18.52 0.30
CA GLU A 99 -0.51 -19.59 -0.32
C GLU A 99 -0.38 -20.81 0.59
N GLU A 100 -0.08 -20.62 1.87
CA GLU A 100 0.05 -21.67 2.88
C GLU A 100 -1.24 -22.50 3.06
N GLU A 101 -2.39 -21.85 2.97
CA GLU A 101 -3.73 -22.47 3.11
C GLU A 101 -4.34 -22.94 1.77
N GLY A 102 -3.60 -22.80 0.66
CA GLY A 102 -4.09 -23.17 -0.67
C GLY A 102 -5.23 -22.32 -1.19
N ILE A 103 -5.35 -21.10 -0.66
CA ILE A 103 -6.30 -20.05 -1.08
C ILE A 103 -5.60 -19.16 -2.11
N ILE A 104 -6.28 -18.80 -3.19
CA ILE A 104 -5.74 -17.90 -4.20
C ILE A 104 -5.81 -16.45 -3.69
N PHE A 105 -4.66 -15.79 -3.57
CA PHE A 105 -4.63 -14.34 -3.39
C PHE A 105 -4.81 -13.65 -4.74
N ILE A 106 -5.89 -12.88 -4.92
CA ILE A 106 -6.14 -12.12 -6.16
C ILE A 106 -5.32 -10.82 -6.10
N GLY A 107 -4.10 -10.89 -6.56
CA GLY A 107 -3.12 -9.81 -6.51
C GLY A 107 -1.74 -10.27 -6.95
N PRO A 108 -0.70 -9.42 -6.76
CA PRO A 108 0.67 -9.76 -7.08
C PRO A 108 1.18 -10.95 -6.23
N LYS A 109 2.22 -11.63 -6.73
CA LYS A 109 2.93 -12.66 -5.96
C LYS A 109 3.59 -12.06 -4.70
N VAL A 110 3.78 -12.89 -3.67
CA VAL A 110 4.43 -12.48 -2.40
C VAL A 110 5.78 -11.79 -2.64
N GLU A 111 6.61 -12.35 -3.54
CA GLU A 111 7.91 -11.77 -3.90
C GLU A 111 7.81 -10.37 -4.48
N HIS A 112 6.77 -10.10 -5.28
CA HIS A 112 6.52 -8.77 -5.86
C HIS A 112 6.03 -7.78 -4.80
N LEU A 113 5.16 -8.21 -3.90
CA LEU A 113 4.69 -7.36 -2.80
C LEU A 113 5.84 -6.95 -1.88
N ILE A 114 6.76 -7.87 -1.56
CA ILE A 114 7.96 -7.57 -0.78
C ILE A 114 8.89 -6.63 -1.57
N MET A 115 9.15 -6.94 -2.84
CA MET A 115 10.08 -6.19 -3.68
C MET A 115 9.64 -4.73 -3.89
N PHE A 116 8.36 -4.50 -4.17
CA PHE A 116 7.82 -3.17 -4.48
C PHE A 116 7.27 -2.43 -3.26
N GLY A 117 7.02 -3.13 -2.15
CA GLY A 117 6.69 -2.53 -0.87
C GLY A 117 7.84 -1.71 -0.26
N ASP A 118 9.08 -2.04 -0.60
CA ASP A 118 10.27 -1.27 -0.23
C ASP A 118 10.62 -0.26 -1.34
N LYS A 119 10.54 1.05 -1.03
CA LYS A 119 10.80 2.13 -1.99
C LYS A 119 12.22 2.10 -2.58
N ILE A 120 13.22 1.68 -1.81
CA ILE A 120 14.61 1.61 -2.27
C ILE A 120 14.75 0.46 -3.27
N ASN A 121 14.23 -0.72 -2.92
CA ASN A 121 14.22 -1.88 -3.81
C ASN A 121 13.44 -1.61 -5.10
N ALA A 122 12.27 -0.99 -5.02
CA ALA A 122 11.48 -0.61 -6.19
C ALA A 122 12.28 0.29 -7.15
N ARG A 123 13.01 1.28 -6.62
CA ARG A 123 13.89 2.16 -7.44
C ARG A 123 15.05 1.40 -8.08
N ILE A 124 15.67 0.47 -7.33
CA ILE A 124 16.74 -0.38 -7.87
C ILE A 124 16.22 -1.21 -9.05
N GLN A 125 15.03 -1.80 -8.92
CA GLN A 125 14.42 -2.58 -10.01
C GLN A 125 14.04 -1.69 -11.21
N ALA A 126 13.45 -0.51 -10.97
CA ALA A 126 13.16 0.45 -12.03
C ALA A 126 14.43 0.85 -12.79
N LYS A 127 15.53 1.12 -12.08
CA LYS A 127 16.84 1.44 -12.69
C LYS A 127 17.37 0.29 -13.53
N LYS A 128 17.30 -0.95 -13.03
CA LYS A 128 17.71 -2.16 -13.80
C LYS A 128 16.87 -2.37 -15.05
N ALA A 129 15.59 -2.04 -15.00
CA ALA A 129 14.67 -2.14 -16.13
C ALA A 129 14.78 -0.95 -17.12
N GLY A 130 15.67 0.02 -16.88
CA GLY A 130 15.81 1.22 -17.73
C GLY A 130 14.63 2.19 -17.65
N ILE A 131 13.79 2.08 -16.62
CA ILE A 131 12.64 2.96 -16.40
C ILE A 131 13.12 4.27 -15.82
N GLN A 132 12.69 5.38 -16.42
CA GLN A 132 12.93 6.71 -15.87
C GLN A 132 12.07 6.93 -14.63
N PHE A 133 12.68 7.40 -13.57
CA PHE A 133 11.99 7.76 -12.34
C PHE A 133 12.48 9.11 -11.82
N ILE A 134 11.71 9.71 -10.93
CA ILE A 134 12.06 11.00 -10.33
C ILE A 134 13.42 10.90 -9.63
N PRO A 135 14.41 11.76 -9.96
CA PRO A 135 15.69 11.75 -9.28
C PRO A 135 15.53 11.90 -7.76
N GLY A 136 16.24 11.09 -7.00
CA GLY A 136 16.24 11.13 -5.54
C GLY A 136 17.55 10.58 -5.01
N SER A 137 17.79 10.75 -3.70
CA SER A 137 18.96 10.17 -3.05
C SER A 137 18.90 8.63 -3.08
N ASP A 138 20.06 7.97 -3.08
CA ASP A 138 20.14 6.49 -3.08
C ASP A 138 19.72 5.87 -1.73
N GLY A 139 19.41 6.71 -0.75
CA GLY A 139 19.01 6.36 0.60
C GLY A 139 18.88 7.60 1.47
N PRO A 140 18.78 7.41 2.81
CA PRO A 140 18.80 8.53 3.75
C PRO A 140 20.10 9.33 3.59
N VAL A 141 20.00 10.68 3.61
CA VAL A 141 21.17 11.53 3.58
C VAL A 141 21.77 11.67 4.98
N MET A 142 23.08 11.54 5.05
CA MET A 142 23.80 11.50 6.33
C MET A 142 24.10 12.90 6.89
N ASN A 143 24.24 13.91 6.01
CA ASN A 143 24.63 15.26 6.40
C ASN A 143 24.16 16.31 5.40
N TYR A 144 24.28 17.58 5.80
CA TYR A 144 23.87 18.72 4.97
C TYR A 144 24.66 18.84 3.65
N ALA A 145 25.94 18.43 3.63
CA ALA A 145 26.74 18.51 2.41
C ALA A 145 26.18 17.63 1.28
N GLU A 146 25.61 16.49 1.62
CA GLU A 146 24.91 15.61 0.65
C GLU A 146 23.63 16.27 0.12
N VAL A 147 22.88 16.93 1.00
CA VAL A 147 21.67 17.68 0.62
C VAL A 147 22.00 18.80 -0.36
N GLU A 148 23.05 19.57 -0.06
CA GLU A 148 23.49 20.67 -0.91
C GLU A 148 23.99 20.18 -2.27
N ARG A 149 24.78 19.09 -2.27
CA ARG A 149 25.27 18.44 -3.51
C ARG A 149 24.11 17.99 -4.38
N PHE A 150 23.15 17.26 -3.79
CA PHE A 150 21.95 16.80 -4.50
C PHE A 150 21.16 17.96 -5.08
N ALA A 151 20.90 19.02 -4.30
CA ALA A 151 20.17 20.19 -4.77
C ALA A 151 20.87 20.91 -5.94
N LYS A 152 22.21 20.96 -5.94
CA LYS A 152 23.02 21.52 -7.06
C LYS A 152 22.97 20.64 -8.30
N GLU A 153 22.95 19.31 -8.13
CA GLU A 153 22.94 18.34 -9.24
C GLU A 153 21.59 18.30 -9.94
N VAL A 154 20.48 18.14 -9.19
CA VAL A 154 19.15 17.97 -9.77
C VAL A 154 18.41 19.29 -9.98
N GLY A 155 18.91 20.39 -9.41
CA GLY A 155 18.26 21.70 -9.39
C GLY A 155 17.06 21.76 -8.42
N LEU A 156 16.62 22.97 -8.11
CA LEU A 156 15.45 23.21 -7.28
C LEU A 156 14.17 23.26 -8.14
N PRO A 157 12.98 23.04 -7.56
CA PRO A 157 12.74 22.64 -6.17
C PRO A 157 13.05 21.18 -5.91
N ILE A 158 13.37 20.86 -4.64
CA ILE A 158 13.50 19.51 -4.13
C ILE A 158 12.55 19.26 -2.96
N MET A 159 12.26 18.00 -2.69
CA MET A 159 11.46 17.54 -1.57
C MET A 159 12.33 16.82 -0.56
N LEU A 160 12.31 17.27 0.68
CA LEU A 160 12.85 16.56 1.84
C LEU A 160 11.74 15.68 2.42
N LYS A 161 12.00 14.39 2.61
CA LYS A 161 11.00 13.43 3.10
C LYS A 161 11.58 12.64 4.27
N ALA A 162 10.83 12.54 5.37
CA ALA A 162 11.16 11.59 6.43
C ALA A 162 11.05 10.16 5.89
N VAL A 163 12.06 9.32 6.12
CA VAL A 163 12.09 7.92 5.63
C VAL A 163 10.90 7.13 6.14
N ASN A 164 10.59 7.28 7.43
CA ASN A 164 9.45 6.63 8.08
C ASN A 164 8.14 7.43 7.98
N GLY A 165 8.12 8.52 7.18
CA GLY A 165 6.94 9.32 6.92
C GLY A 165 6.01 8.68 5.90
N GLY A 166 4.70 8.96 6.02
CA GLY A 166 3.69 8.46 5.09
C GLY A 166 2.48 9.40 5.01
N GLY A 167 1.65 9.21 3.96
CA GLY A 167 0.42 9.98 3.79
C GLY A 167 0.60 11.49 3.68
N GLY A 168 1.75 11.96 3.15
CA GLY A 168 2.06 13.39 3.03
C GLY A 168 2.64 14.03 4.30
N ARG A 169 2.81 13.28 5.38
CA ARG A 169 3.42 13.75 6.63
C ARG A 169 4.95 13.63 6.56
N GLY A 170 5.66 14.59 7.13
CA GLY A 170 7.13 14.61 7.13
C GLY A 170 7.73 14.95 5.76
N MET A 171 7.03 15.76 4.95
CA MET A 171 7.52 16.26 3.66
C MET A 171 7.66 17.78 3.69
N ARG A 172 8.77 18.29 3.13
CA ARG A 172 9.04 19.71 3.02
C ARG A 172 9.66 20.04 1.67
N MET A 173 9.01 20.90 0.92
CA MET A 173 9.54 21.43 -0.35
C MET A 173 10.51 22.58 -0.09
N VAL A 174 11.59 22.62 -0.87
CA VAL A 174 12.57 23.71 -0.87
C VAL A 174 12.76 24.21 -2.29
N ASP A 175 12.49 25.47 -2.51
CA ASP A 175 12.56 26.15 -3.80
C ASP A 175 13.74 27.15 -3.91
N LYS A 176 14.41 27.48 -2.80
CA LYS A 176 15.56 28.38 -2.75
C LYS A 176 16.72 27.77 -1.99
N MET A 177 17.94 27.94 -2.53
CA MET A 177 19.16 27.45 -1.88
C MET A 177 19.40 28.10 -0.49
N ALA A 178 18.97 29.35 -0.33
CA ALA A 178 19.12 30.07 0.94
C ALA A 178 18.36 29.39 2.10
N ASP A 179 17.25 28.76 1.81
CA ASP A 179 16.37 28.12 2.79
C ASP A 179 16.73 26.66 3.06
N LEU A 180 17.65 26.07 2.26
CA LEU A 180 17.92 24.64 2.23
C LEU A 180 18.38 24.09 3.56
N LYS A 181 19.33 24.80 4.22
CA LYS A 181 19.91 24.34 5.50
C LYS A 181 18.87 24.35 6.62
N ASP A 182 18.14 25.43 6.74
CA ASP A 182 17.10 25.58 7.77
C ASP A 182 15.97 24.56 7.55
N ALA A 183 15.55 24.36 6.30
CA ALA A 183 14.55 23.36 5.94
C ALA A 183 15.00 21.93 6.28
N TYR A 184 16.28 21.59 6.08
CA TYR A 184 16.84 20.29 6.41
C TYR A 184 16.84 20.05 7.93
N GLU A 185 17.34 21.01 8.72
CA GLU A 185 17.37 20.88 10.18
C GLU A 185 15.95 20.75 10.78
N ARG A 186 15.00 21.51 10.27
CA ARG A 186 13.60 21.39 10.68
C ARG A 186 12.99 20.03 10.29
N ALA A 187 13.24 19.57 9.07
CA ALA A 187 12.75 18.28 8.62
C ALA A 187 13.26 17.12 9.49
N LYS A 188 14.54 17.15 9.88
CA LYS A 188 15.13 16.19 10.83
C LYS A 188 14.43 16.23 12.19
N SER A 189 14.28 17.43 12.77
CA SER A 189 13.63 17.59 14.07
C SER A 189 12.20 17.08 14.05
N GLU A 190 11.41 17.46 13.02
CA GLU A 190 10.02 17.03 12.87
C GLU A 190 9.92 15.50 12.67
N ALA A 191 10.82 14.91 11.86
CA ALA A 191 10.88 13.47 11.63
C ALA A 191 11.17 12.72 12.94
N LYS A 192 12.13 13.19 13.72
CA LYS A 192 12.46 12.59 15.01
C LYS A 192 11.32 12.63 16.01
N LEU A 193 10.61 13.76 16.07
CA LEU A 193 9.45 13.92 16.98
C LEU A 193 8.25 13.07 16.54
N ALA A 194 7.98 13.00 15.24
CA ALA A 194 6.79 12.35 14.72
C ALA A 194 6.95 10.83 14.50
N PHE A 195 8.16 10.38 14.17
CA PHE A 195 8.43 9.00 13.73
C PHE A 195 9.54 8.29 14.49
N GLY A 196 10.20 8.98 15.44
CA GLY A 196 11.31 8.40 16.23
C GLY A 196 12.67 8.32 15.50
N SER A 197 12.73 8.63 14.21
CA SER A 197 13.94 8.67 13.39
C SER A 197 14.09 10.04 12.71
N ASP A 198 15.33 10.54 12.62
CA ASP A 198 15.66 11.79 11.95
C ASP A 198 16.19 11.60 10.51
N GLU A 199 16.02 10.41 9.97
CA GLU A 199 16.45 10.06 8.62
C GLU A 199 15.61 10.78 7.57
N ILE A 200 16.30 11.51 6.68
CA ILE A 200 15.71 12.28 5.59
C ILE A 200 16.16 11.71 4.25
N TYR A 201 15.22 11.54 3.36
CA TYR A 201 15.39 11.16 1.97
C TYR A 201 15.07 12.37 1.07
N LEU A 202 15.76 12.50 -0.07
CA LEU A 202 15.59 13.60 -1.01
C LEU A 202 14.96 13.14 -2.33
N GLU A 203 14.10 13.97 -2.90
CA GLU A 203 13.61 13.80 -4.25
C GLU A 203 13.54 15.13 -5.00
N LYS A 204 13.72 15.09 -6.33
CA LYS A 204 13.37 16.20 -7.19
C LYS A 204 11.86 16.47 -7.11
N CYS A 205 11.46 17.71 -6.94
CA CYS A 205 10.05 18.07 -6.96
C CYS A 205 9.61 18.35 -8.40
N ILE A 206 8.52 17.71 -8.82
CA ILE A 206 7.86 17.99 -10.10
C ILE A 206 6.87 19.13 -9.90
N ILE A 207 7.00 20.18 -10.73
CA ILE A 207 6.08 21.32 -10.69
C ILE A 207 4.82 20.96 -11.49
N ASN A 208 3.64 21.24 -10.89
CA ASN A 208 2.34 20.92 -11.47
C ASN A 208 2.21 19.45 -11.92
N PRO A 209 2.50 18.48 -11.03
CA PRO A 209 2.45 17.08 -11.39
C PRO A 209 1.03 16.65 -11.75
N LYS A 210 0.92 15.71 -12.71
CA LYS A 210 -0.31 14.95 -12.92
C LYS A 210 -0.09 13.55 -12.38
N HIS A 211 -1.01 13.06 -11.57
CA HIS A 211 -1.03 11.65 -11.22
C HIS A 211 -1.64 10.87 -12.38
N ILE A 212 -0.86 10.01 -12.97
CA ILE A 212 -1.30 9.10 -14.03
C ILE A 212 -0.98 7.69 -13.57
N GLU A 213 -2.00 6.84 -13.60
CA GLU A 213 -1.91 5.44 -13.18
C GLU A 213 -2.41 4.54 -14.31
N VAL A 214 -1.74 3.42 -14.51
CA VAL A 214 -2.17 2.38 -15.45
C VAL A 214 -2.41 1.11 -14.66
N GLN A 215 -3.67 0.67 -14.61
CA GLN A 215 -4.02 -0.60 -13.99
C GLN A 215 -3.51 -1.75 -14.84
N ILE A 216 -2.69 -2.61 -14.26
CA ILE A 216 -2.14 -3.80 -14.92
C ILE A 216 -2.82 -5.03 -14.33
N MET A 217 -3.24 -5.94 -15.20
CA MET A 217 -3.71 -7.28 -14.87
C MET A 217 -2.89 -8.27 -15.68
N GLY A 218 -2.63 -9.44 -15.09
CA GLY A 218 -1.93 -10.52 -15.74
C GLY A 218 -2.41 -11.86 -15.21
N ASP A 219 -2.27 -12.89 -16.04
CA ASP A 219 -2.41 -14.31 -15.72
C ASP A 219 -1.14 -15.07 -16.15
N GLU A 220 -1.14 -16.41 -16.05
CA GLU A 220 -0.03 -17.26 -16.47
C GLU A 220 0.10 -17.34 -18.00
#